data_d7045f4a38641fe12954a39941096d59
#
_entry.id   d7045f4a38641fe12954a39941096d59
#
_cell.length_a   1.000
_cell.length_b   1.000
_cell.length_c   1.000
_cell.angle_alpha   90.00
_cell.angle_beta   90.00
_cell.angle_gamma   90.00
#
_symmetry.space_group_name_H-M   'P 1'
#
loop_
_entity.id
_entity.type
_entity.pdbx_description
1 polymer ?
#
loop_
_entity_poly.entity_id
_entity_poly.type
_entity_poly.pdbx_seq_one_letter_code
_entity_poly.pdbx_strand_id
1 'polypeptide(L)'
;MHIVITGGSGYLAGRIIEKILNSTDHEISVISQKKSSFFINPRVKHSSWNESDKINNTVSSADVILHTAGFNAPESSKNPDKAVDFARKSTKRIIKAMKPSGNSNLIFFSTAHIYKSPLIGEINEDTIPENNHPYALSNLVGESLVENFNMSTNNKGLILRIGNCFGLPANESSNCWDLVINGMCKSAIVNKKINVSGPSNQVRNFVPMKTFLQKLQLVIENESVGKSSHILNIAYMKSFALSEIAELIQTRCSELFNFMPKINYEKPKDNLINLNYQSKYIQTLNKEDDHFLEEIDEMLTSLHQNCHD
;
A
#
# COMPACT_ATOMS: atom_id res chain seq x y z
N MET A 1 8.10 -19.08 -9.44
CA MET A 1 8.03 -18.98 -7.97
C MET A 1 6.59 -19.21 -7.51
N HIS A 2 6.42 -19.68 -6.28
CA HIS A 2 5.15 -19.74 -5.60
C HIS A 2 5.05 -18.54 -4.63
N ILE A 3 4.13 -17.62 -4.91
CA ILE A 3 3.93 -16.39 -4.13
C ILE A 3 2.65 -16.52 -3.31
N VAL A 4 2.77 -16.36 -2.00
CA VAL A 4 1.61 -16.33 -1.08
C VAL A 4 1.27 -14.89 -0.74
N ILE A 5 0.00 -14.49 -0.91
CA ILE A 5 -0.46 -13.13 -0.63
C ILE A 5 -1.58 -13.21 0.41
N THR A 6 -1.40 -12.59 1.56
CA THR A 6 -2.48 -12.48 2.55
C THR A 6 -3.27 -11.20 2.31
N GLY A 7 -4.56 -11.20 2.66
CA GLY A 7 -5.39 -10.02 2.43
C GLY A 7 -5.75 -9.74 0.97
N GLY A 8 -5.76 -10.79 0.12
CA GLY A 8 -5.89 -10.67 -1.33
C GLY A 8 -7.14 -9.99 -1.88
N SER A 9 -8.17 -9.76 -1.06
CA SER A 9 -9.33 -8.93 -1.42
C SER A 9 -9.10 -7.43 -1.21
N GLY A 10 -7.95 -7.05 -0.65
CA GLY A 10 -7.59 -5.65 -0.39
C GLY A 10 -7.08 -4.91 -1.63
N TYR A 11 -7.04 -3.59 -1.54
CA TYR A 11 -6.66 -2.69 -2.62
C TYR A 11 -5.25 -2.96 -3.18
N LEU A 12 -4.21 -2.94 -2.33
CA LEU A 12 -2.83 -3.19 -2.77
C LEU A 12 -2.66 -4.63 -3.27
N ALA A 13 -3.19 -5.60 -2.52
CA ALA A 13 -3.07 -7.02 -2.87
C ALA A 13 -3.72 -7.34 -4.23
N GLY A 14 -4.87 -6.76 -4.53
CA GLY A 14 -5.53 -6.92 -5.83
C GLY A 14 -4.65 -6.47 -6.98
N ARG A 15 -4.04 -5.29 -6.88
CA ARG A 15 -3.12 -4.75 -7.90
C ARG A 15 -1.84 -5.59 -8.03
N ILE A 16 -1.31 -6.11 -6.93
CA ILE A 16 -0.17 -7.02 -6.94
C ILE A 16 -0.52 -8.32 -7.69
N ILE A 17 -1.66 -8.92 -7.36
CA ILE A 17 -2.14 -10.16 -8.04
C ILE A 17 -2.29 -9.91 -9.53
N GLU A 18 -2.96 -8.84 -9.94
CA GLU A 18 -3.13 -8.45 -11.34
C GLU A 18 -1.78 -8.28 -12.05
N LYS A 19 -0.83 -7.56 -11.44
CA LYS A 19 0.51 -7.37 -12.01
C LYS A 19 1.23 -8.70 -12.19
N ILE A 20 1.24 -9.58 -11.19
CA ILE A 20 1.88 -10.88 -11.27
C ILE A 20 1.25 -11.75 -12.38
N LEU A 21 -0.07 -11.78 -12.46
CA LEU A 21 -0.80 -12.55 -13.47
C LEU A 21 -0.49 -12.08 -14.90
N ASN A 22 -0.34 -10.78 -15.09
CA ASN A 22 -0.12 -10.18 -16.41
C ASN A 22 1.35 -10.17 -16.86
N SER A 23 2.30 -10.23 -15.93
CA SER A 23 3.71 -10.04 -16.27
C SER A 23 4.63 -11.24 -15.97
N THR A 24 4.11 -12.30 -15.34
CA THR A 24 4.89 -13.48 -14.94
C THR A 24 4.08 -14.77 -15.04
N ASP A 25 4.78 -15.93 -14.96
CA ASP A 25 4.17 -17.26 -14.87
C ASP A 25 4.14 -17.79 -13.42
N HIS A 26 4.22 -16.92 -12.41
CA HIS A 26 4.25 -17.33 -11.02
C HIS A 26 2.90 -17.93 -10.57
N GLU A 27 2.98 -18.95 -9.71
CA GLU A 27 1.80 -19.46 -8.99
C GLU A 27 1.46 -18.54 -7.81
N ILE A 28 0.17 -18.24 -7.63
CA ILE A 28 -0.31 -17.38 -6.56
C ILE A 28 -1.21 -18.19 -5.63
N SER A 29 -0.95 -18.09 -4.33
CA SER A 29 -1.88 -18.53 -3.30
C SER A 29 -2.33 -17.34 -2.47
N VAL A 30 -3.62 -17.18 -2.34
CA VAL A 30 -4.23 -16.08 -1.60
C VAL A 30 -4.85 -16.57 -0.30
N ILE A 31 -4.54 -15.88 0.80
CA ILE A 31 -5.15 -16.11 2.12
C ILE A 31 -6.01 -14.90 2.46
N SER A 32 -7.33 -15.06 2.48
CA SER A 32 -8.28 -13.98 2.82
C SER A 32 -9.55 -14.52 3.47
N GLN A 33 -10.32 -13.66 4.14
CA GLN A 33 -11.61 -14.08 4.70
C GLN A 33 -12.69 -14.26 3.63
N LYS A 34 -12.67 -13.40 2.60
CA LYS A 34 -13.65 -13.40 1.52
C LYS A 34 -13.03 -13.93 0.23
N LYS A 35 -13.77 -14.74 -0.51
CA LYS A 35 -13.45 -14.99 -1.92
C LYS A 35 -13.72 -13.72 -2.72
N SER A 36 -12.88 -13.44 -3.69
CA SER A 36 -13.07 -12.36 -4.66
C SER A 36 -13.24 -12.98 -6.05
N SER A 37 -13.99 -12.33 -6.93
CA SER A 37 -14.09 -12.67 -8.36
C SER A 37 -12.71 -12.75 -9.05
N PHE A 38 -11.73 -12.09 -8.48
CA PHE A 38 -10.32 -12.16 -8.88
C PHE A 38 -9.73 -13.56 -8.88
N PHE A 39 -10.29 -14.48 -8.11
CA PHE A 39 -9.74 -15.83 -7.91
C PHE A 39 -10.27 -16.86 -8.94
N ILE A 40 -10.89 -16.41 -10.02
CA ILE A 40 -11.34 -17.29 -11.12
C ILE A 40 -10.15 -17.79 -11.96
N ASN A 41 -9.03 -17.05 -11.95
CA ASN A 41 -7.84 -17.47 -12.69
C ASN A 41 -7.27 -18.78 -12.13
N PRO A 42 -7.01 -19.80 -12.96
CA PRO A 42 -6.53 -21.12 -12.53
C PRO A 42 -5.16 -21.09 -11.82
N ARG A 43 -4.36 -20.04 -12.04
CA ARG A 43 -3.09 -19.82 -11.32
C ARG A 43 -3.28 -19.28 -9.90
N VAL A 44 -4.51 -18.91 -9.50
CA VAL A 44 -4.79 -18.35 -8.18
C VAL A 44 -5.51 -19.39 -7.32
N LYS A 45 -4.83 -19.90 -6.30
CA LYS A 45 -5.42 -20.78 -5.28
C LYS A 45 -5.87 -19.96 -4.07
N HIS A 46 -7.05 -20.20 -3.54
CA HIS A 46 -7.58 -19.47 -2.38
C HIS A 46 -7.68 -20.37 -1.15
N SER A 47 -7.32 -19.78 0.01
CA SER A 47 -7.54 -20.33 1.34
C SER A 47 -8.17 -19.29 2.26
N SER A 48 -9.12 -19.73 3.07
CA SER A 48 -9.69 -18.90 4.15
C SER A 48 -8.79 -18.91 5.40
N TRP A 49 -8.79 -17.83 6.18
CA TRP A 49 -8.10 -17.80 7.48
C TRP A 49 -8.56 -18.89 8.46
N ASN A 50 -9.72 -19.52 8.25
CA ASN A 50 -10.23 -20.61 9.08
C ASN A 50 -9.65 -21.99 8.72
N GLU A 51 -8.95 -22.13 7.59
CA GLU A 51 -8.40 -23.40 7.09
C GLU A 51 -6.94 -23.57 7.54
N SER A 52 -6.72 -23.95 8.80
CA SER A 52 -5.38 -23.97 9.40
C SER A 52 -4.38 -24.83 8.68
N ASP A 53 -4.73 -26.08 8.38
CA ASP A 53 -3.81 -27.03 7.74
C ASP A 53 -3.46 -26.61 6.30
N LYS A 54 -4.46 -26.08 5.58
CA LYS A 54 -4.27 -25.58 4.23
C LYS A 54 -3.34 -24.36 4.23
N ILE A 55 -3.50 -23.42 5.19
CA ILE A 55 -2.59 -22.28 5.33
C ILE A 55 -1.17 -22.75 5.64
N ASN A 56 -0.98 -23.67 6.58
CA ASN A 56 0.33 -24.18 6.94
C ASN A 56 1.04 -24.82 5.72
N ASN A 57 0.34 -25.64 4.96
CA ASN A 57 0.87 -26.27 3.75
C ASN A 57 1.19 -25.21 2.68
N THR A 58 0.31 -24.24 2.47
CA THR A 58 0.48 -23.17 1.49
C THR A 58 1.69 -22.29 1.82
N VAL A 59 1.80 -21.84 3.06
CA VAL A 59 2.89 -20.95 3.52
C VAL A 59 4.23 -21.71 3.54
N SER A 60 4.24 -22.96 3.98
CA SER A 60 5.48 -23.77 4.01
C SER A 60 6.05 -24.09 2.62
N SER A 61 5.25 -24.00 1.56
CA SER A 61 5.69 -24.23 0.16
C SER A 61 6.00 -22.92 -0.59
N ALA A 62 5.85 -21.77 0.05
CA ALA A 62 6.05 -20.47 -0.59
C ALA A 62 7.54 -20.13 -0.78
N ASP A 63 7.87 -19.51 -1.91
CA ASP A 63 9.15 -18.83 -2.13
C ASP A 63 9.12 -17.42 -1.55
N VAL A 64 7.99 -16.70 -1.74
CA VAL A 64 7.78 -15.35 -1.25
C VAL A 64 6.40 -15.24 -0.60
N ILE A 65 6.33 -14.59 0.55
CA ILE A 65 5.10 -14.29 1.26
C ILE A 65 4.92 -12.79 1.35
N LEU A 66 3.86 -12.27 0.73
CA LEU A 66 3.46 -10.87 0.81
C LEU A 66 2.35 -10.74 1.87
N HIS A 67 2.72 -10.28 3.05
CA HIS A 67 1.78 -10.15 4.16
C HIS A 67 1.15 -8.76 4.17
N THR A 68 0.04 -8.62 3.42
CA THR A 68 -0.71 -7.36 3.29
C THR A 68 -1.98 -7.30 4.15
N ALA A 69 -2.32 -8.41 4.83
CA ALA A 69 -3.54 -8.49 5.63
C ALA A 69 -3.45 -7.62 6.88
N GLY A 70 -4.32 -6.66 6.98
CA GLY A 70 -4.43 -5.73 8.12
C GLY A 70 -5.73 -4.96 8.08
N PHE A 71 -6.03 -4.21 9.14
CA PHE A 71 -7.11 -3.25 9.19
C PHE A 71 -6.63 -1.93 8.58
N ASN A 72 -7.50 -1.21 7.88
CA ASN A 72 -7.21 0.16 7.45
C ASN A 72 -7.35 1.16 8.62
N ALA A 73 -6.99 2.43 8.39
CA ALA A 73 -7.02 3.45 9.44
C ALA A 73 -8.43 3.69 10.02
N PRO A 74 -9.52 3.83 9.22
CA PRO A 74 -10.88 3.94 9.74
C PRO A 74 -11.35 2.73 10.54
N GLU A 75 -11.05 1.51 10.10
CA GLU A 75 -11.41 0.28 10.81
C GLU A 75 -10.63 0.14 12.11
N SER A 76 -9.34 0.49 12.12
CA SER A 76 -8.49 0.49 13.31
C SER A 76 -8.97 1.49 14.35
N SER A 77 -9.43 2.68 13.93
CA SER A 77 -10.01 3.68 14.83
C SER A 77 -11.30 3.18 15.48
N LYS A 78 -12.15 2.48 14.72
CA LYS A 78 -13.39 1.91 15.23
C LYS A 78 -13.19 0.73 16.18
N ASN A 79 -12.14 -0.05 15.97
CA ASN A 79 -11.86 -1.29 16.71
C ASN A 79 -10.37 -1.44 17.02
N PRO A 80 -9.80 -0.60 17.90
CA PRO A 80 -8.35 -0.57 18.18
C PRO A 80 -7.76 -1.92 18.60
N ASP A 81 -8.37 -2.54 19.61
CA ASP A 81 -7.89 -3.82 20.14
C ASP A 81 -7.99 -4.96 19.12
N LYS A 82 -9.05 -4.96 18.30
CA LYS A 82 -9.19 -5.96 17.23
C LYS A 82 -8.14 -5.79 16.14
N ALA A 83 -7.78 -4.55 15.81
CA ALA A 83 -6.76 -4.28 14.81
C ALA A 83 -5.38 -4.79 15.27
N VAL A 84 -4.99 -4.49 16.51
CA VAL A 84 -3.74 -4.95 17.12
C VAL A 84 -3.73 -6.48 17.30
N ASP A 85 -4.84 -7.06 17.77
CA ASP A 85 -4.93 -8.51 17.97
C ASP A 85 -4.88 -9.27 16.64
N PHE A 86 -5.56 -8.77 15.61
CA PHE A 86 -5.49 -9.35 14.27
C PHE A 86 -4.06 -9.29 13.70
N ALA A 87 -3.40 -8.12 13.74
CA ALA A 87 -2.03 -7.98 13.28
C ALA A 87 -1.08 -8.97 13.99
N ARG A 88 -1.21 -9.08 15.33
CA ARG A 88 -0.44 -10.03 16.13
C ARG A 88 -0.69 -11.48 15.74
N LYS A 89 -1.96 -11.89 15.66
CA LYS A 89 -2.33 -13.29 15.39
C LYS A 89 -2.00 -13.70 13.97
N SER A 90 -2.32 -12.86 12.97
CA SER A 90 -2.07 -13.16 11.57
C SER A 90 -0.57 -13.26 11.28
N THR A 91 0.23 -12.30 11.73
CA THR A 91 1.69 -12.30 11.51
C THR A 91 2.37 -13.48 12.21
N LYS A 92 2.02 -13.76 13.48
CA LYS A 92 2.53 -14.95 14.19
C LYS A 92 2.18 -16.24 13.48
N ARG A 93 0.96 -16.35 12.94
CA ARG A 93 0.51 -17.54 12.21
C ARG A 93 1.32 -17.76 10.94
N ILE A 94 1.56 -16.72 10.16
CA ILE A 94 2.38 -16.80 8.94
C ILE A 94 3.81 -17.22 9.29
N ILE A 95 4.44 -16.54 10.24
CA ILE A 95 5.80 -16.84 10.69
C ILE A 95 5.90 -18.31 11.17
N LYS A 96 4.95 -18.79 11.97
CA LYS A 96 4.93 -20.16 12.47
C LYS A 96 4.78 -21.21 11.38
N ALA A 97 4.08 -20.88 10.30
CA ALA A 97 3.86 -21.77 9.17
C ALA A 97 5.03 -21.82 8.18
N MET A 98 5.96 -20.87 8.24
CA MET A 98 7.18 -20.86 7.43
C MET A 98 8.12 -21.98 7.85
N LYS A 99 8.85 -22.59 6.89
CA LYS A 99 9.85 -23.61 7.20
C LYS A 99 11.06 -22.97 7.89
N PRO A 100 11.55 -23.53 9.01
CA PRO A 100 12.70 -22.98 9.74
C PRO A 100 14.00 -22.97 8.93
N SER A 101 14.17 -23.92 8.02
CA SER A 101 15.34 -24.07 7.14
C SER A 101 15.12 -23.50 5.74
N GLY A 102 14.07 -22.69 5.54
CA GLY A 102 13.59 -22.32 4.24
C GLY A 102 14.34 -21.15 3.62
N ASN A 103 14.29 -21.11 2.29
CA ASN A 103 14.73 -19.98 1.48
C ASN A 103 13.56 -19.02 1.18
N SER A 104 12.51 -19.03 2.03
CA SER A 104 11.34 -18.19 1.84
C SER A 104 11.57 -16.78 2.37
N ASN A 105 11.14 -15.79 1.60
CA ASN A 105 11.18 -14.37 2.00
C ASN A 105 9.80 -13.93 2.49
N LEU A 106 9.74 -13.32 3.68
CA LEU A 106 8.54 -12.66 4.20
C LEU A 106 8.64 -11.16 3.95
N ILE A 107 7.70 -10.58 3.22
CA ILE A 107 7.58 -9.14 3.01
C ILE A 107 6.32 -8.66 3.74
N PHE A 108 6.52 -7.92 4.82
CA PHE A 108 5.46 -7.34 5.63
C PHE A 108 5.13 -5.93 5.16
N PHE A 109 3.85 -5.67 4.89
CA PHE A 109 3.36 -4.38 4.42
C PHE A 109 2.96 -3.52 5.62
N SER A 110 3.83 -2.59 5.95
CA SER A 110 3.63 -1.55 6.95
C SER A 110 3.30 -0.20 6.28
N THR A 111 3.33 0.88 7.01
CA THR A 111 2.90 2.20 6.58
C THR A 111 3.85 3.30 7.03
N ALA A 112 3.99 4.36 6.25
CA ALA A 112 4.68 5.59 6.67
C ALA A 112 4.01 6.26 7.89
N HIS A 113 2.72 6.00 8.10
CA HIS A 113 1.98 6.59 9.21
C HIS A 113 2.42 6.15 10.60
N ILE A 114 3.33 5.17 10.73
CA ILE A 114 3.93 4.81 12.02
C ILE A 114 4.84 5.91 12.56
N TYR A 115 5.48 6.69 11.68
CA TYR A 115 6.45 7.68 12.11
C TYR A 115 5.81 8.78 12.96
N LYS A 116 4.84 9.50 12.42
CA LYS A 116 4.05 10.51 13.14
C LYS A 116 2.82 10.97 12.36
N SER A 117 1.99 11.79 12.97
CA SER A 117 0.80 12.37 12.33
C SER A 117 0.63 13.84 12.76
N PRO A 118 0.66 14.80 11.81
CA PRO A 118 1.03 14.63 10.42
C PRO A 118 2.50 14.28 10.23
N LEU A 119 2.83 13.67 9.07
CA LEU A 119 4.22 13.49 8.66
C LEU A 119 4.81 14.85 8.32
N ILE A 120 5.95 15.22 8.91
CA ILE A 120 6.65 16.48 8.69
C ILE A 120 8.17 16.32 8.82
N GLY A 121 8.92 17.14 8.09
CA GLY A 121 10.39 17.18 8.13
C GLY A 121 11.02 16.05 7.31
N GLU A 122 12.28 15.77 7.62
CA GLU A 122 13.04 14.67 6.98
C GLU A 122 12.67 13.35 7.63
N ILE A 123 12.19 12.39 6.83
CA ILE A 123 11.79 11.05 7.29
C ILE A 123 12.43 10.01 6.40
N ASN A 124 13.21 9.12 7.00
CA ASN A 124 13.80 7.95 6.39
C ASN A 124 13.70 6.74 7.34
N GLU A 125 14.33 5.63 7.01
CA GLU A 125 14.25 4.39 7.79
C GLU A 125 14.84 4.49 9.20
N ASP A 126 15.75 5.45 9.46
CA ASP A 126 16.34 5.69 10.79
C ASP A 126 15.42 6.52 11.71
N THR A 127 14.37 7.11 11.16
CA THR A 127 13.41 7.91 11.93
C THR A 127 12.65 7.02 12.91
N ILE A 128 12.63 7.42 14.18
CA ILE A 128 11.93 6.67 15.23
C ILE A 128 10.41 6.82 15.07
N PRO A 129 9.65 5.71 15.08
CA PRO A 129 8.19 5.75 15.10
C PRO A 129 7.64 6.39 16.38
N GLU A 130 6.71 7.36 16.23
CA GLU A 130 6.13 8.12 17.36
C GLU A 130 4.59 8.13 17.34
N ASN A 131 3.95 7.58 16.30
CA ASN A 131 2.51 7.68 16.13
C ASN A 131 1.76 6.64 16.97
N ASN A 132 0.90 7.11 17.86
CA ASN A 132 0.08 6.28 18.75
C ASN A 132 -1.33 5.98 18.19
N HIS A 133 -1.61 6.31 16.93
CA HIS A 133 -2.89 5.96 16.30
C HIS A 133 -3.04 4.43 16.22
N PRO A 134 -4.21 3.83 16.48
CA PRO A 134 -4.41 2.38 16.47
C PRO A 134 -3.92 1.66 15.20
N TYR A 135 -4.05 2.31 14.05
CA TYR A 135 -3.52 1.81 12.78
C TYR A 135 -1.98 1.73 12.79
N ALA A 136 -1.32 2.75 13.31
CA ALA A 136 0.14 2.76 13.45
C ALA A 136 0.60 1.68 14.43
N LEU A 137 -0.04 1.58 15.58
CA LEU A 137 0.27 0.59 16.62
C LEU A 137 0.09 -0.85 16.11
N SER A 138 -0.98 -1.14 15.35
CA SER A 138 -1.19 -2.47 14.79
C SER A 138 -0.08 -2.86 13.80
N ASN A 139 0.39 -1.91 12.99
CA ASN A 139 1.52 -2.14 12.08
C ASN A 139 2.84 -2.34 12.85
N LEU A 140 3.13 -1.54 13.87
CA LEU A 140 4.32 -1.69 14.72
C LEU A 140 4.37 -3.05 15.42
N VAL A 141 3.23 -3.58 15.86
CA VAL A 141 3.16 -4.94 16.40
C VAL A 141 3.55 -5.99 15.35
N GLY A 142 3.11 -5.83 14.11
CA GLY A 142 3.52 -6.68 13.00
C GLY A 142 5.02 -6.56 12.70
N GLU A 143 5.56 -5.35 12.61
CA GLU A 143 6.98 -5.08 12.41
C GLU A 143 7.85 -5.76 13.48
N SER A 144 7.53 -5.57 14.76
CA SER A 144 8.26 -6.19 15.87
C SER A 144 8.29 -7.72 15.79
N LEU A 145 7.22 -8.35 15.30
CA LEU A 145 7.21 -9.80 15.09
C LEU A 145 8.12 -10.24 13.94
N VAL A 146 8.21 -9.45 12.88
CA VAL A 146 9.13 -9.72 11.75
C VAL A 146 10.58 -9.48 12.16
N GLU A 147 10.87 -8.45 12.95
CA GLU A 147 12.22 -8.22 13.50
C GLU A 147 12.67 -9.37 14.39
N ASN A 148 11.81 -9.83 15.31
CA ASN A 148 12.10 -11.00 16.15
C ASN A 148 12.30 -12.29 15.32
N PHE A 149 11.55 -12.45 14.23
CA PHE A 149 11.73 -13.55 13.28
C PHE A 149 13.12 -13.51 12.63
N ASN A 150 13.57 -12.35 12.17
CA ASN A 150 14.91 -12.16 11.60
C ASN A 150 16.04 -12.51 12.58
N MET A 151 15.87 -12.21 13.87
CA MET A 151 16.86 -12.52 14.91
C MET A 151 16.90 -14.02 15.27
N SER A 152 15.80 -14.73 15.05
CA SER A 152 15.65 -16.13 15.54
C SER A 152 15.75 -17.19 14.44
N THR A 153 15.84 -16.80 13.17
CA THR A 153 15.88 -17.73 12.04
C THR A 153 16.84 -17.27 10.94
N ASN A 154 17.18 -18.17 10.02
CA ASN A 154 17.95 -17.82 8.81
C ASN A 154 17.07 -17.29 7.67
N ASN A 155 15.75 -17.26 7.84
CA ASN A 155 14.83 -16.67 6.88
C ASN A 155 14.96 -15.15 6.88
N LYS A 156 14.51 -14.52 5.78
CA LYS A 156 14.54 -13.07 5.62
C LYS A 156 13.14 -12.50 5.74
N GLY A 157 12.95 -11.59 6.67
CA GLY A 157 11.76 -10.76 6.78
C GLY A 157 12.09 -9.31 6.42
N LEU A 158 11.38 -8.76 5.45
CA LEU A 158 11.47 -7.36 5.04
C LEU A 158 10.21 -6.63 5.48
N ILE A 159 10.36 -5.39 5.91
CA ILE A 159 9.28 -4.49 6.31
C ILE A 159 9.22 -3.35 5.31
N LEU A 160 8.09 -3.20 4.62
CA LEU A 160 7.87 -2.10 3.70
C LEU A 160 6.97 -1.04 4.35
N ARG A 161 7.53 0.11 4.70
CA ARG A 161 6.79 1.28 5.19
C ARG A 161 6.34 2.11 4.00
N ILE A 162 5.08 1.95 3.64
CA ILE A 162 4.55 2.45 2.37
C ILE A 162 3.91 3.82 2.59
N GLY A 163 4.21 4.80 1.71
CA GLY A 163 3.54 6.09 1.64
C GLY A 163 2.08 5.97 1.20
N ASN A 164 1.44 7.10 0.89
CA ASN A 164 0.04 7.09 0.47
C ASN A 164 -0.09 6.59 -0.97
N CYS A 165 -0.31 5.30 -1.18
CA CYS A 165 -0.56 4.76 -2.52
C CYS A 165 -1.89 5.25 -3.08
N PHE A 166 -1.92 5.53 -4.40
CA PHE A 166 -3.11 5.91 -5.14
C PHE A 166 -3.12 5.27 -6.53
N GLY A 167 -4.32 5.15 -7.12
CA GLY A 167 -4.54 4.57 -8.45
C GLY A 167 -5.84 3.75 -8.49
N LEU A 168 -6.18 3.22 -9.66
CA LEU A 168 -7.37 2.39 -9.85
C LEU A 168 -7.27 1.09 -9.02
N PRO A 169 -8.37 0.62 -8.44
CA PRO A 169 -8.42 -0.71 -7.85
C PRO A 169 -8.49 -1.77 -8.95
N ALA A 170 -7.85 -2.91 -8.72
CA ALA A 170 -8.01 -4.05 -9.60
C ALA A 170 -9.37 -4.77 -9.40
N ASN A 171 -10.04 -4.50 -8.29
CA ASN A 171 -11.35 -5.05 -7.96
C ASN A 171 -12.26 -3.91 -7.50
N GLU A 172 -13.40 -3.71 -8.16
CA GLU A 172 -14.38 -2.67 -7.86
C GLU A 172 -14.92 -2.73 -6.42
N SER A 173 -14.96 -3.93 -5.82
CA SER A 173 -15.37 -4.11 -4.42
C SER A 173 -14.31 -3.62 -3.40
N SER A 174 -13.11 -3.27 -3.84
CA SER A 174 -12.07 -2.74 -2.96
C SER A 174 -12.36 -1.30 -2.61
N ASN A 175 -12.52 -1.01 -1.32
CA ASN A 175 -12.72 0.36 -0.85
C ASN A 175 -11.40 1.15 -0.90
N CYS A 176 -11.19 1.88 -2.00
CA CYS A 176 -10.04 2.77 -2.17
C CYS A 176 -10.44 4.25 -2.31
N TRP A 177 -11.74 4.54 -2.31
CA TRP A 177 -12.25 5.88 -2.59
C TRP A 177 -12.17 6.82 -1.38
N ASP A 178 -11.83 6.30 -0.20
CA ASP A 178 -11.50 7.09 0.99
C ASP A 178 -10.03 7.56 0.98
N LEU A 179 -9.20 7.07 0.04
CA LEU A 179 -7.84 7.57 -0.17
C LEU A 179 -7.89 8.96 -0.82
N VAL A 180 -6.97 9.83 -0.41
CA VAL A 180 -7.05 11.27 -0.73
C VAL A 180 -7.16 11.54 -2.23
N ILE A 181 -6.19 11.10 -3.03
CA ILE A 181 -6.19 11.33 -4.49
C ILE A 181 -7.37 10.60 -5.14
N ASN A 182 -7.63 9.34 -4.77
CA ASN A 182 -8.73 8.55 -5.30
C ASN A 182 -10.08 9.25 -5.06
N GLY A 183 -10.30 9.72 -3.83
CA GLY A 183 -11.52 10.46 -3.46
C GLY A 183 -11.66 11.79 -4.19
N MET A 184 -10.55 12.54 -4.36
CA MET A 184 -10.55 13.78 -5.14
C MET A 184 -10.89 13.53 -6.61
N CYS A 185 -10.28 12.53 -7.26
CA CYS A 185 -10.58 12.16 -8.64
C CYS A 185 -12.05 11.75 -8.82
N LYS A 186 -12.55 10.87 -7.91
CA LYS A 186 -13.96 10.46 -7.94
C LYS A 186 -14.90 11.64 -7.77
N SER A 187 -14.64 12.51 -6.81
CA SER A 187 -15.48 13.69 -6.56
C SER A 187 -15.42 14.70 -7.71
N ALA A 188 -14.26 14.88 -8.36
CA ALA A 188 -14.09 15.72 -9.52
C ALA A 188 -15.00 15.28 -10.67
N ILE A 189 -15.04 13.99 -10.97
CA ILE A 189 -15.84 13.44 -12.08
C ILE A 189 -17.32 13.38 -11.72
N VAL A 190 -17.67 12.77 -10.57
CA VAL A 190 -19.07 12.50 -10.21
C VAL A 190 -19.80 13.77 -9.77
N ASN A 191 -19.15 14.59 -8.94
CA ASN A 191 -19.77 15.75 -8.31
C ASN A 191 -19.40 17.09 -8.95
N LYS A 192 -18.48 17.08 -9.93
CA LYS A 192 -17.88 18.30 -10.52
C LYS A 192 -17.26 19.23 -9.44
N LYS A 193 -16.79 18.63 -8.34
CA LYS A 193 -16.19 19.33 -7.20
C LYS A 193 -15.06 18.51 -6.63
N ILE A 194 -14.03 19.18 -6.11
CA ILE A 194 -12.93 18.59 -5.36
C ILE A 194 -13.00 19.15 -3.96
N ASN A 195 -13.23 18.30 -2.96
CA ASN A 195 -13.18 18.69 -1.55
C ASN A 195 -11.83 18.29 -0.96
N VAL A 196 -11.04 19.28 -0.56
CA VAL A 196 -9.75 19.04 0.09
C VAL A 196 -10.01 18.89 1.59
N SER A 197 -9.97 17.62 2.07
CA SER A 197 -10.16 17.33 3.50
C SER A 197 -8.85 17.45 4.24
N GLY A 198 -8.78 18.45 5.13
CA GLY A 198 -7.61 18.84 5.90
C GLY A 198 -6.98 20.16 5.41
N PRO A 199 -6.00 20.68 6.14
CA PRO A 199 -5.34 21.92 5.79
C PRO A 199 -4.79 21.89 4.38
N SER A 200 -5.13 22.89 3.55
CA SER A 200 -4.77 22.90 2.11
C SER A 200 -3.26 22.83 1.86
N ASN A 201 -2.46 23.36 2.80
CA ASN A 201 -1.00 23.35 2.77
C ASN A 201 -0.38 22.12 3.44
N GLN A 202 -1.16 21.13 3.89
CA GLN A 202 -0.62 19.88 4.42
C GLN A 202 0.10 19.09 3.32
N VAL A 203 1.38 18.83 3.53
CA VAL A 203 2.21 18.08 2.59
C VAL A 203 2.13 16.59 2.89
N ARG A 204 2.00 15.76 1.84
CA ARG A 204 2.02 14.30 1.92
C ARG A 204 2.86 13.70 0.80
N ASN A 205 3.42 12.52 1.04
CA ASN A 205 4.04 11.73 -0.01
C ASN A 205 3.02 10.77 -0.60
N PHE A 206 2.76 10.92 -1.90
CA PHE A 206 1.81 10.10 -2.65
C PHE A 206 2.57 9.20 -3.61
N VAL A 207 2.31 7.90 -3.57
CA VAL A 207 3.00 6.89 -4.37
C VAL A 207 2.04 6.36 -5.44
N PRO A 208 2.27 6.62 -6.73
CA PRO A 208 1.49 6.01 -7.80
C PRO A 208 1.52 4.49 -7.69
N MET A 209 0.41 3.82 -7.98
CA MET A 209 0.33 2.37 -7.89
C MET A 209 1.34 1.67 -8.81
N LYS A 210 1.56 2.19 -10.01
CA LYS A 210 2.57 1.67 -10.95
C LYS A 210 3.98 1.76 -10.35
N THR A 211 4.34 2.91 -9.77
CA THR A 211 5.62 3.12 -9.09
C THR A 211 5.79 2.17 -7.89
N PHE A 212 4.72 1.98 -7.09
CA PHE A 212 4.74 1.03 -5.99
C PHE A 212 5.02 -0.40 -6.48
N LEU A 213 4.33 -0.85 -7.54
CA LEU A 213 4.50 -2.20 -8.10
C LEU A 213 5.90 -2.43 -8.67
N GLN A 214 6.49 -1.42 -9.33
CA GLN A 214 7.88 -1.49 -9.81
C GLN A 214 8.87 -1.64 -8.64
N LYS A 215 8.72 -0.83 -7.58
CA LYS A 215 9.56 -0.93 -6.38
C LYS A 215 9.40 -2.27 -5.67
N LEU A 216 8.18 -2.78 -5.58
CA LEU A 216 7.92 -4.10 -5.01
C LEU A 216 8.59 -5.20 -5.85
N GLN A 217 8.54 -5.12 -7.16
CA GLN A 217 9.22 -6.06 -8.06
C GLN A 217 10.73 -6.05 -7.82
N LEU A 218 11.34 -4.87 -7.73
CA LEU A 218 12.77 -4.74 -7.39
C LEU A 218 13.12 -5.38 -6.04
N VAL A 219 12.24 -5.23 -5.04
CA VAL A 219 12.43 -5.84 -3.71
C VAL A 219 12.34 -7.37 -3.77
N ILE A 220 11.45 -7.92 -4.60
CA ILE A 220 11.28 -9.37 -4.77
C ILE A 220 12.44 -9.98 -5.54
N GLU A 221 12.89 -9.33 -6.61
CA GLU A 221 13.89 -9.86 -7.55
C GLU A 221 15.34 -9.60 -7.10
N ASN A 222 15.56 -8.54 -6.32
CA ASN A 222 16.91 -8.13 -5.93
C ASN A 222 17.22 -8.47 -4.47
N GLU A 223 17.87 -9.61 -4.26
CA GLU A 223 18.30 -10.04 -2.92
C GLU A 223 19.22 -9.04 -2.19
N SER A 224 19.90 -8.15 -2.92
CA SER A 224 20.81 -7.17 -2.30
C SER A 224 20.05 -6.04 -1.58
N VAL A 225 18.83 -5.73 -1.99
CA VAL A 225 18.01 -4.66 -1.39
C VAL A 225 17.74 -4.94 0.10
N GLY A 226 17.48 -6.20 0.45
CA GLY A 226 17.25 -6.61 1.84
C GLY A 226 18.51 -6.89 2.66
N LYS A 227 19.71 -6.83 2.08
CA LYS A 227 20.98 -7.07 2.80
C LYS A 227 21.42 -5.86 3.63
N SER A 228 21.10 -4.67 3.20
CA SER A 228 21.51 -3.41 3.85
C SER A 228 20.56 -2.96 4.95
N SER A 229 19.29 -3.34 4.86
CA SER A 229 18.28 -3.06 5.88
C SER A 229 17.11 -4.03 5.77
N HIS A 230 16.50 -4.38 6.91
CA HIS A 230 15.25 -5.13 6.96
C HIS A 230 14.02 -4.22 6.90
N ILE A 231 14.20 -2.90 6.93
CA ILE A 231 13.15 -1.89 6.83
C ILE A 231 13.42 -1.03 5.60
N LEU A 232 12.40 -0.83 4.78
CA LEU A 232 12.49 -0.06 3.56
C LEU A 232 11.27 0.89 3.45
N ASN A 233 11.52 2.17 3.24
CA ASN A 233 10.47 3.11 2.90
C ASN A 233 10.11 3.00 1.41
N ILE A 234 8.83 2.90 1.13
CA ILE A 234 8.31 3.02 -0.23
C ILE A 234 7.75 4.43 -0.40
N ALA A 235 8.57 5.28 -0.98
CA ALA A 235 8.31 6.71 -1.18
C ALA A 235 8.26 7.06 -2.67
N TYR A 236 7.51 8.09 -3.01
CA TYR A 236 7.65 8.78 -4.29
C TYR A 236 8.72 9.87 -4.15
N MET A 237 9.34 10.27 -5.26
CA MET A 237 10.47 11.20 -5.27
C MET A 237 10.15 12.60 -4.72
N LYS A 238 8.88 13.01 -4.72
CA LYS A 238 8.41 14.33 -4.29
C LYS A 238 7.19 14.19 -3.38
N SER A 239 7.09 15.06 -2.41
CA SER A 239 5.88 15.24 -1.61
C SER A 239 5.11 16.47 -2.10
N PHE A 240 3.77 16.46 -1.98
CA PHE A 240 2.90 17.48 -2.50
C PHE A 240 1.98 18.03 -1.41
N ALA A 241 1.66 19.31 -1.46
CA ALA A 241 0.57 19.88 -0.68
C ALA A 241 -0.78 19.36 -1.22
N LEU A 242 -1.78 19.29 -0.35
CA LEU A 242 -3.13 18.86 -0.76
C LEU A 242 -3.73 19.81 -1.82
N SER A 243 -3.43 21.11 -1.75
CA SER A 243 -3.81 22.11 -2.76
C SER A 243 -3.18 21.82 -4.13
N GLU A 244 -1.87 21.49 -4.17
CA GLU A 244 -1.18 21.17 -5.42
C GLU A 244 -1.84 19.98 -6.13
N ILE A 245 -2.24 18.95 -5.38
CA ILE A 245 -2.93 17.77 -5.92
C ILE A 245 -4.32 18.15 -6.45
N ALA A 246 -5.08 18.96 -5.71
CA ALA A 246 -6.41 19.38 -6.14
C ALA A 246 -6.35 20.21 -7.43
N GLU A 247 -5.41 21.13 -7.54
CA GLU A 247 -5.15 21.96 -8.71
C GLU A 247 -4.69 21.12 -9.91
N LEU A 248 -3.84 20.13 -9.67
CA LEU A 248 -3.40 19.18 -10.69
C LEU A 248 -4.59 18.40 -11.26
N ILE A 249 -5.45 17.82 -10.41
CA ILE A 249 -6.64 17.08 -10.83
C ILE A 249 -7.62 18.01 -11.60
N GLN A 250 -7.79 19.25 -11.15
CA GLN A 250 -8.63 20.24 -11.82
C GLN A 250 -8.11 20.53 -13.24
N THR A 251 -6.81 20.73 -13.39
CA THR A 251 -6.16 20.96 -14.69
C THR A 251 -6.34 19.76 -15.60
N ARG A 252 -6.11 18.53 -15.09
CA ARG A 252 -6.30 17.31 -15.90
C ARG A 252 -7.75 17.13 -16.35
N CYS A 253 -8.75 17.44 -15.50
CA CYS A 253 -10.15 17.43 -15.91
C CYS A 253 -10.45 18.43 -17.05
N SER A 254 -9.85 19.61 -17.00
CA SER A 254 -9.98 20.61 -18.06
C SER A 254 -9.37 20.14 -19.38
N GLU A 255 -8.18 19.56 -19.32
CA GLU A 255 -7.46 19.09 -20.52
C GLU A 255 -8.10 17.84 -21.15
N LEU A 256 -8.54 16.89 -20.33
CA LEU A 256 -9.09 15.62 -20.82
C LEU A 256 -10.59 15.71 -21.22
N PHE A 257 -11.37 16.54 -20.52
CA PHE A 257 -12.84 16.49 -20.63
C PHE A 257 -13.51 17.86 -20.84
N ASN A 258 -12.74 18.93 -21.02
CA ASN A 258 -13.24 20.30 -21.23
C ASN A 258 -14.18 20.81 -20.10
N PHE A 259 -13.97 20.37 -18.85
CA PHE A 259 -14.65 20.95 -17.71
C PHE A 259 -13.69 21.16 -16.53
N MET A 260 -13.99 22.15 -15.69
CA MET A 260 -13.18 22.53 -14.55
C MET A 260 -13.97 22.31 -13.25
N PRO A 261 -13.67 21.26 -12.45
CA PRO A 261 -14.36 21.03 -11.18
C PRO A 261 -14.04 22.16 -10.18
N LYS A 262 -15.03 22.58 -9.38
CA LYS A 262 -14.80 23.59 -8.33
C LYS A 262 -13.98 22.96 -7.19
N ILE A 263 -12.92 23.64 -6.76
CA ILE A 263 -12.15 23.23 -5.58
C ILE A 263 -12.66 23.93 -4.33
N ASN A 264 -12.91 23.17 -3.27
CA ASN A 264 -13.24 23.65 -1.94
C ASN A 264 -12.09 23.32 -1.01
N TYR A 265 -11.43 24.34 -0.48
CA TYR A 265 -10.30 24.21 0.43
C TYR A 265 -10.72 24.36 1.89
N GLU A 266 -10.12 23.56 2.78
CA GLU A 266 -10.01 23.91 4.18
C GLU A 266 -8.90 24.98 4.38
N LYS A 267 -9.05 25.81 5.41
CA LYS A 267 -8.06 26.86 5.71
C LYS A 267 -6.67 26.24 5.93
N PRO A 268 -5.62 26.89 5.42
CA PRO A 268 -4.26 26.46 5.72
C PRO A 268 -3.98 26.58 7.22
N LYS A 269 -3.11 25.73 7.75
CA LYS A 269 -2.58 25.83 9.11
C LYS A 269 -1.23 26.54 9.09
N ASP A 270 -1.01 27.41 10.06
CA ASP A 270 0.30 27.97 10.32
C ASP A 270 1.27 26.84 10.75
N ASN A 271 2.55 26.97 10.38
CA ASN A 271 3.63 26.05 10.78
C ASN A 271 3.56 24.60 10.25
N LEU A 272 2.90 24.34 9.14
CA LEU A 272 3.11 23.08 8.43
C LEU A 272 4.47 23.10 7.75
N ILE A 273 5.38 22.26 8.26
CA ILE A 273 6.73 22.11 7.75
C ILE A 273 6.70 21.19 6.53
N ASN A 274 7.58 21.44 5.56
CA ASN A 274 7.76 20.56 4.41
C ASN A 274 8.00 19.11 4.85
N LEU A 275 7.56 18.17 4.03
CA LEU A 275 7.81 16.75 4.19
C LEU A 275 8.78 16.27 3.10
N ASN A 276 9.89 15.68 3.52
CA ASN A 276 10.74 14.86 2.69
C ASN A 276 10.73 13.43 3.20
N TYR A 277 9.82 12.61 2.67
CA TYR A 277 9.72 11.18 2.95
C TYR A 277 10.47 10.39 1.89
N GLN A 278 11.54 9.70 2.26
CA GLN A 278 12.45 9.05 1.33
C GLN A 278 12.94 7.70 1.83
N SER A 279 13.52 6.90 0.93
CA SER A 279 14.26 5.70 1.27
C SER A 279 15.76 5.92 1.12
N LYS A 280 16.52 5.44 2.09
CA LYS A 280 17.99 5.38 2.02
C LYS A 280 18.48 4.23 1.14
N TYR A 281 17.66 3.23 0.87
CA TYR A 281 18.06 1.95 0.29
C TYR A 281 17.44 1.65 -1.07
N ILE A 282 16.28 2.23 -1.37
CA ILE A 282 15.63 2.12 -2.67
C ILE A 282 15.87 3.43 -3.42
N GLN A 283 16.70 3.38 -4.44
CA GLN A 283 16.98 4.56 -5.26
C GLN A 283 15.68 5.11 -5.88
N THR A 284 15.65 6.41 -6.05
CA THR A 284 14.59 7.09 -6.79
C THR A 284 14.56 6.53 -8.21
N LEU A 285 13.38 6.15 -8.69
CA LEU A 285 13.19 5.75 -10.08
C LEU A 285 13.61 6.90 -11.00
N ASN A 286 14.10 6.58 -12.19
CA ASN A 286 14.43 7.57 -13.20
C ASN A 286 13.17 8.35 -13.62
N LYS A 287 13.34 9.53 -14.26
CA LYS A 287 12.19 10.33 -14.75
C LYS A 287 11.27 9.56 -15.71
N GLU A 288 11.80 8.59 -16.43
CA GLU A 288 11.07 7.72 -17.35
C GLU A 288 10.10 6.77 -16.62
N ASP A 289 10.36 6.51 -15.32
CA ASP A 289 9.51 5.69 -14.44
C ASP A 289 8.53 6.54 -13.61
N ASP A 290 8.35 7.82 -13.97
CA ASP A 290 7.40 8.73 -13.32
C ASP A 290 5.97 8.53 -13.86
N HIS A 291 5.19 7.74 -13.15
CA HIS A 291 3.81 7.42 -13.49
C HIS A 291 2.77 8.31 -12.79
N PHE A 292 3.16 9.45 -12.22
CA PHE A 292 2.26 10.24 -11.35
C PHE A 292 1.06 10.80 -12.12
N LEU A 293 1.33 11.46 -13.25
CA LEU A 293 0.28 12.01 -14.11
C LEU A 293 -0.52 10.91 -14.81
N GLU A 294 0.16 9.91 -15.31
CA GLU A 294 -0.45 8.75 -15.98
C GLU A 294 -1.48 8.06 -15.07
N GLU A 295 -1.15 7.81 -13.80
CA GLU A 295 -2.05 7.18 -12.84
C GLU A 295 -3.29 8.05 -12.56
N ILE A 296 -3.14 9.38 -12.47
CA ILE A 296 -4.27 10.31 -12.31
C ILE A 296 -5.15 10.28 -13.55
N ASP A 297 -4.58 10.35 -14.75
CA ASP A 297 -5.31 10.37 -16.02
C ASP A 297 -6.10 9.09 -16.24
N GLU A 298 -5.50 7.93 -15.93
CA GLU A 298 -6.20 6.64 -15.99
C GLU A 298 -7.39 6.60 -15.04
N MET A 299 -7.21 7.09 -13.79
CA MET A 299 -8.31 7.17 -12.83
C MET A 299 -9.44 8.07 -13.30
N LEU A 300 -9.12 9.26 -13.77
CA LEU A 300 -10.11 10.23 -14.26
C LEU A 300 -10.85 9.69 -15.49
N THR A 301 -10.14 9.08 -16.43
CA THR A 301 -10.71 8.51 -17.65
C THR A 301 -11.65 7.34 -17.34
N SER A 302 -11.22 6.40 -16.51
CA SER A 302 -12.04 5.25 -16.08
C SER A 302 -13.31 5.70 -15.35
N LEU A 303 -13.19 6.67 -14.43
CA LEU A 303 -14.34 7.21 -13.71
C LEU A 303 -15.31 7.97 -14.64
N HIS A 304 -14.79 8.69 -15.65
CA HIS A 304 -15.60 9.41 -16.60
C HIS A 304 -16.40 8.46 -17.51
N GLN A 305 -15.77 7.38 -17.98
CA GLN A 305 -16.45 6.34 -18.77
C GLN A 305 -17.60 5.70 -17.99
N ASN A 306 -17.33 5.28 -16.74
CA ASN A 306 -18.36 4.64 -15.89
C ASN A 306 -19.52 5.55 -15.46
N CYS A 307 -19.42 6.87 -15.68
CA CYS A 307 -20.55 7.80 -15.44
C CYS A 307 -21.45 7.98 -16.68
N HIS A 308 -21.01 7.50 -17.84
CA HIS A 308 -21.73 7.66 -19.11
C HIS A 308 -22.30 6.35 -19.66
N ASP A 309 -21.92 5.22 -19.04
CA ASP A 309 -22.54 3.90 -19.23
C ASP A 309 -23.67 3.70 -18.22
#